data_d894ec412a9ed0ff3568a52fe515e501
#
_entry.id   d894ec412a9ed0ff3568a52fe515e501
#
_cell.length_a   1.000
_cell.length_b   1.000
_cell.length_c   1.000
_cell.angle_alpha   90.00
_cell.angle_beta   90.00
_cell.angle_gamma   90.00
#
_symmetry.space_group_name_H-M   'P 1'
#
loop_
_entity.id
_entity.type
_entity.pdbx_description
1 polymer ?
#
loop_
_entity_poly.entity_id
_entity_poly.type
_entity_poly.pdbx_seq_one_letter_code
_entity_poly.pdbx_strand_id
1 'polypeptide(L)'
;RKKINFLTLFAFSVENLSRPKKEVNLLMKLLVSSLKKEFKRLNENKIRLCAIGDLNTLPNSVKNELMFVIEKTKKNKQMILTLALNYGAKEEIIEAVKTISMKVKNSIISPEKVDESTIISHLYTRNLPPVDLLIRTSGEERISNFLLWHIAYAELYFTKTLWPDFKK
;
A
#
# COMPACT_ATOMS: atom_id res chain seq x y z
N ARG A 1 -7.67 -23.50 -9.48
CA ARG A 1 -7.39 -22.45 -8.50
C ARG A 1 -6.87 -21.22 -9.24
N LYS A 2 -7.58 -20.08 -9.23
CA LYS A 2 -7.08 -18.85 -9.85
C LYS A 2 -5.83 -18.40 -9.11
N LYS A 3 -4.78 -18.02 -9.84
CA LYS A 3 -3.52 -17.57 -9.27
C LYS A 3 -3.60 -16.05 -9.04
N ILE A 4 -3.47 -15.61 -7.79
CA ILE A 4 -3.33 -14.19 -7.45
C ILE A 4 -1.85 -13.84 -7.52
N ASN A 5 -1.49 -12.87 -8.36
CA ASN A 5 -0.12 -12.42 -8.53
C ASN A 5 0.20 -11.22 -7.64
N PHE A 6 -0.78 -10.33 -7.40
CA PHE A 6 -0.65 -9.12 -6.60
C PHE A 6 -1.76 -9.07 -5.57
N LEU A 7 -1.40 -8.77 -4.33
CA LEU A 7 -2.33 -8.52 -3.24
C LEU A 7 -1.87 -7.26 -2.49
N THR A 8 -2.73 -6.26 -2.40
CA THR A 8 -2.46 -5.07 -1.59
C THR A 8 -3.39 -5.03 -0.40
N LEU A 9 -2.84 -4.89 0.80
CA LEU A 9 -3.59 -4.79 2.05
C LEU A 9 -3.51 -3.39 2.61
N PHE A 10 -4.67 -2.80 2.94
CA PHE A 10 -4.76 -1.51 3.62
C PHE A 10 -4.52 -1.71 5.12
N ALA A 11 -3.24 -1.76 5.52
CA ALA A 11 -2.86 -2.12 6.88
C ALA A 11 -2.90 -0.92 7.85
N PHE A 12 -2.57 0.30 7.39
CA PHE A 12 -2.61 1.51 8.21
C PHE A 12 -2.78 2.75 7.32
N SER A 13 -3.90 3.46 7.48
CA SER A 13 -4.19 4.68 6.71
C SER A 13 -3.65 5.93 7.40
N VAL A 14 -3.53 7.04 6.63
CA VAL A 14 -3.17 8.36 7.21
C VAL A 14 -4.18 8.82 8.25
N GLU A 15 -5.46 8.51 8.08
CA GLU A 15 -6.51 8.84 9.03
C GLU A 15 -6.33 8.10 10.38
N ASN A 16 -5.67 6.95 10.39
CA ASN A 16 -5.37 6.23 11.63
C ASN A 16 -4.36 6.97 12.53
N LEU A 17 -3.60 7.94 12.01
CA LEU A 17 -2.71 8.77 12.82
C LEU A 17 -3.47 9.68 13.79
N SER A 18 -4.74 10.01 13.51
CA SER A 18 -5.59 10.80 14.41
C SER A 18 -6.07 10.04 15.65
N ARG A 19 -5.87 8.72 15.71
CA ARG A 19 -6.21 7.88 16.85
C ARG A 19 -5.33 8.21 18.08
N PRO A 20 -5.75 7.84 19.30
CA PRO A 20 -4.93 8.02 20.48
C PRO A 20 -3.53 7.42 20.31
N LYS A 21 -2.48 8.15 20.70
CA LYS A 21 -1.07 7.73 20.56
C LYS A 21 -0.79 6.33 21.10
N LYS A 22 -1.47 5.93 22.20
CA LYS A 22 -1.34 4.58 22.78
C LYS A 22 -1.80 3.50 21.79
N GLU A 23 -2.91 3.73 21.11
CA GLU A 23 -3.46 2.80 20.11
C GLU A 23 -2.54 2.69 18.89
N VAL A 24 -2.11 3.84 18.34
CA VAL A 24 -1.14 3.87 17.22
C VAL A 24 0.13 3.09 17.58
N ASN A 25 0.69 3.33 18.77
CA ASN A 25 1.88 2.61 19.23
C ASN A 25 1.65 1.09 19.35
N LEU A 26 0.48 0.66 19.80
CA LEU A 26 0.13 -0.76 19.87
C LEU A 26 0.03 -1.37 18.47
N LEU A 27 -0.62 -0.69 17.53
CA LEU A 27 -0.72 -1.14 16.13
C LEU A 27 0.67 -1.27 15.49
N MET A 28 1.58 -0.32 15.74
CA MET A 28 2.96 -0.38 15.24
C MET A 28 3.74 -1.58 15.85
N LYS A 29 3.58 -1.86 17.14
CA LYS A 29 4.15 -3.05 17.78
C LYS A 29 3.60 -4.36 17.18
N LEU A 30 2.29 -4.41 16.93
CA LEU A 30 1.65 -5.56 16.29
C LEU A 30 2.17 -5.77 14.86
N LEU A 31 2.38 -4.69 14.10
CA LEU A 31 2.95 -4.78 12.76
C LEU A 31 4.35 -5.40 12.78
N VAL A 32 5.24 -4.92 13.67
CA VAL A 32 6.59 -5.48 13.83
C VAL A 32 6.53 -6.96 14.20
N SER A 33 5.69 -7.32 15.18
CA SER A 33 5.50 -8.71 15.61
C SER A 33 5.01 -9.60 14.46
N SER A 34 4.05 -9.11 13.68
CA SER A 34 3.51 -9.82 12.52
C SER A 34 4.55 -10.01 11.42
N LEU A 35 5.35 -8.98 11.11
CA LEU A 35 6.44 -9.08 10.14
C LEU A 35 7.43 -10.19 10.52
N LYS A 36 7.88 -10.22 11.80
CA LYS A 36 8.78 -11.23 12.30
C LYS A 36 8.18 -12.64 12.23
N LYS A 37 6.94 -12.78 12.65
CA LYS A 37 6.23 -14.07 12.67
C LYS A 37 6.02 -14.63 11.27
N GLU A 38 5.60 -13.79 10.32
CA GLU A 38 5.24 -14.22 8.96
C GLU A 38 6.44 -14.29 8.01
N PHE A 39 7.61 -13.79 8.39
CA PHE A 39 8.80 -13.75 7.52
C PHE A 39 9.17 -15.12 6.94
N LYS A 40 9.24 -16.16 7.79
CA LYS A 40 9.54 -17.52 7.36
C LYS A 40 8.53 -18.03 6.32
N ARG A 41 7.23 -17.82 6.59
CA ARG A 41 6.12 -18.22 5.73
C ARG A 41 6.13 -17.48 4.39
N LEU A 42 6.49 -16.20 4.37
CA LEU A 42 6.64 -15.43 3.14
C LEU A 42 7.71 -16.05 2.23
N ASN A 43 8.87 -16.41 2.79
CA ASN A 43 9.95 -17.04 2.03
C ASN A 43 9.61 -18.45 1.56
N GLU A 44 9.04 -19.30 2.41
CA GLU A 44 8.60 -20.65 2.05
C GLU A 44 7.61 -20.64 0.89
N ASN A 45 6.68 -19.67 0.87
CA ASN A 45 5.69 -19.50 -0.19
C ASN A 45 6.19 -18.62 -1.36
N LYS A 46 7.47 -18.23 -1.35
CA LYS A 46 8.08 -17.38 -2.38
C LYS A 46 7.29 -16.08 -2.63
N ILE A 47 6.74 -15.48 -1.56
CA ILE A 47 6.01 -14.22 -1.58
C ILE A 47 7.00 -13.08 -1.37
N ARG A 48 6.99 -12.09 -2.27
CA ARG A 48 7.74 -10.86 -2.15
C ARG A 48 6.92 -9.85 -1.37
N LEU A 49 7.48 -9.31 -0.28
CA LEU A 49 6.87 -8.19 0.44
C LEU A 49 7.27 -6.87 -0.20
N CYS A 50 6.30 -5.98 -0.34
CA CYS A 50 6.47 -4.57 -0.70
C CYS A 50 5.68 -3.69 0.27
N ALA A 51 5.96 -2.40 0.27
CA ALA A 51 5.18 -1.42 1.02
C ALA A 51 5.00 -0.14 0.21
N ILE A 52 3.87 0.55 0.43
CA ILE A 52 3.53 1.84 -0.14
C ILE A 52 3.02 2.78 0.95
N GLY A 53 3.09 4.08 0.69
CA GLY A 53 2.70 5.16 1.61
C GLY A 53 3.90 5.97 2.09
N ASP A 54 3.68 6.89 3.01
CA ASP A 54 4.76 7.68 3.62
C ASP A 54 5.46 6.86 4.72
N LEU A 55 6.41 6.03 4.29
CA LEU A 55 7.18 5.16 5.17
C LEU A 55 8.22 5.93 6.01
N ASN A 56 8.51 7.19 5.67
CA ASN A 56 9.52 7.98 6.37
C ASN A 56 9.04 8.44 7.75
N THR A 57 7.76 8.59 7.92
CA THR A 57 7.12 9.00 9.19
C THR A 57 6.87 7.84 10.14
N LEU A 58 7.09 6.59 9.70
CA LEU A 58 6.97 5.42 10.56
C LEU A 58 8.08 5.41 11.64
N PRO A 59 7.79 4.88 12.86
CA PRO A 59 8.81 4.69 13.87
C PRO A 59 10.00 3.87 13.34
N ASN A 60 11.23 4.22 13.74
CA ASN A 60 12.44 3.55 13.24
C ASN A 60 12.42 2.03 13.43
N SER A 61 11.87 1.54 14.53
CA SER A 61 11.74 0.09 14.77
C SER A 61 10.86 -0.61 13.74
N VAL A 62 9.77 0.04 13.31
CA VAL A 62 8.87 -0.47 12.27
C VAL A 62 9.57 -0.42 10.91
N LYS A 63 10.16 0.72 10.58
CA LYS A 63 10.86 0.94 9.32
C LYS A 63 12.00 -0.07 9.13
N ASN A 64 12.81 -0.27 10.14
CA ASN A 64 13.94 -1.20 10.07
C ASN A 64 13.49 -2.64 9.84
N GLU A 65 12.48 -3.11 10.59
CA GLU A 65 11.94 -4.47 10.42
C GLU A 65 11.27 -4.65 9.05
N LEU A 66 10.49 -3.65 8.62
CA LEU A 66 9.83 -3.64 7.31
C LEU A 66 10.87 -3.75 6.18
N MET A 67 11.89 -2.89 6.20
CA MET A 67 12.94 -2.89 5.19
C MET A 67 13.77 -4.17 5.20
N PHE A 68 14.02 -4.75 6.39
CA PHE A 68 14.66 -6.05 6.50
C PHE A 68 13.85 -7.14 5.78
N VAL A 69 12.55 -7.25 6.03
CA VAL A 69 11.71 -8.28 5.39
C VAL A 69 11.58 -8.03 3.89
N ILE A 70 11.41 -6.78 3.45
CA ILE A 70 11.37 -6.41 2.02
C ILE A 70 12.65 -6.87 1.32
N GLU A 71 13.82 -6.55 1.87
CA GLU A 71 15.11 -6.91 1.28
C GLU A 71 15.29 -8.43 1.23
N LYS A 72 14.94 -9.14 2.29
CA LYS A 72 15.08 -10.60 2.37
C LYS A 72 14.12 -11.35 1.44
N THR A 73 12.99 -10.75 1.09
CA THR A 73 11.98 -11.37 0.22
C THR A 73 12.05 -10.89 -1.24
N LYS A 74 12.93 -9.94 -1.58
CA LYS A 74 12.98 -9.29 -2.90
C LYS A 74 13.15 -10.23 -4.10
N LYS A 75 13.77 -11.40 -3.88
CA LYS A 75 14.01 -12.41 -4.92
C LYS A 75 12.82 -13.37 -5.10
N ASN A 76 11.81 -13.30 -4.24
CA ASN A 76 10.62 -14.12 -4.32
C ASN A 76 9.74 -13.67 -5.50
N LYS A 77 9.15 -14.65 -6.25
CA LYS A 77 8.47 -14.36 -7.52
C LYS A 77 7.06 -14.96 -7.63
N GLN A 78 6.57 -15.65 -6.59
CA GLN A 78 5.28 -16.35 -6.68
C GLN A 78 4.09 -15.40 -6.57
N MET A 79 4.18 -14.41 -5.66
CA MET A 79 3.18 -13.38 -5.43
C MET A 79 3.86 -12.14 -4.85
N ILE A 80 3.32 -10.97 -5.14
CA ILE A 80 3.70 -9.72 -4.49
C ILE A 80 2.61 -9.35 -3.49
N LEU A 81 3.00 -9.28 -2.22
CA LEU A 81 2.17 -8.75 -1.14
C LEU A 81 2.61 -7.32 -0.84
N THR A 82 1.73 -6.36 -1.02
CA THR A 82 2.00 -4.95 -0.72
C THR A 82 1.22 -4.51 0.51
N LEU A 83 1.91 -3.93 1.49
CA LEU A 83 1.28 -3.30 2.65
C LEU A 83 1.18 -1.79 2.41
N ALA A 84 -0.04 -1.25 2.45
CA ALA A 84 -0.27 0.18 2.47
C ALA A 84 -0.18 0.66 3.93
N LEU A 85 0.87 1.43 4.23
CA LEU A 85 1.23 1.89 5.57
C LEU A 85 1.39 3.40 5.58
N ASN A 86 0.69 4.07 6.49
CA ASN A 86 0.55 5.53 6.48
C ASN A 86 0.22 6.03 5.07
N TYR A 87 -0.79 5.37 4.48
CA TYR A 87 -1.19 5.55 3.10
C TYR A 87 -2.55 6.25 3.02
N GLY A 88 -2.68 7.15 2.07
CA GLY A 88 -3.91 7.72 1.59
C GLY A 88 -3.73 8.10 0.12
N ALA A 89 -4.70 7.77 -0.72
CA ALA A 89 -4.59 8.01 -2.15
C ALA A 89 -4.62 9.51 -2.51
N LYS A 90 -5.36 10.34 -1.75
CA LYS A 90 -5.36 11.80 -1.93
C LYS A 90 -3.98 12.37 -1.62
N GLU A 91 -3.36 11.95 -0.53
CA GLU A 91 -2.02 12.35 -0.10
C GLU A 91 -0.96 11.92 -1.13
N GLU A 92 -1.07 10.71 -1.64
CA GLU A 92 -0.23 10.19 -2.72
C GLU A 92 -0.30 11.07 -3.98
N ILE A 93 -1.53 11.40 -4.42
CA ILE A 93 -1.76 12.24 -5.60
C ILE A 93 -1.20 13.66 -5.37
N ILE A 94 -1.44 14.25 -4.20
CA ILE A 94 -0.92 15.57 -3.84
C ILE A 94 0.61 15.57 -3.89
N GLU A 95 1.26 14.55 -3.39
CA GLU A 95 2.73 14.44 -3.38
C GLU A 95 3.29 14.25 -4.80
N ALA A 96 2.61 13.47 -5.64
CA ALA A 96 2.93 13.34 -7.05
C ALA A 96 2.83 14.70 -7.78
N VAL A 97 1.73 15.43 -7.57
CA VAL A 97 1.53 16.77 -8.15
C VAL A 97 2.62 17.74 -7.72
N LYS A 98 2.96 17.80 -6.42
CA LYS A 98 4.07 18.64 -5.92
C LYS A 98 5.39 18.30 -6.60
N THR A 99 5.72 17.01 -6.69
CA THR A 99 6.96 16.56 -7.31
C THR A 99 7.02 16.91 -8.79
N ILE A 100 5.94 16.70 -9.53
CA ILE A 100 5.82 17.07 -10.95
C ILE A 100 5.96 18.58 -11.11
N SER A 101 5.24 19.38 -10.30
CA SER A 101 5.31 20.84 -10.32
C SER A 101 6.73 21.38 -10.11
N MET A 102 7.49 20.77 -9.17
CA MET A 102 8.90 21.13 -8.96
C MET A 102 9.77 20.79 -10.17
N LYS A 103 9.51 19.64 -10.82
CA LYS A 103 10.24 19.25 -12.06
C LYS A 103 9.91 20.18 -13.23
N VAL A 104 8.65 20.62 -13.35
CA VAL A 104 8.25 21.62 -14.35
C VAL A 104 8.93 22.96 -14.06
N LYS A 105 8.87 23.45 -12.81
CA LYS A 105 9.56 24.69 -12.41
C LYS A 105 11.06 24.68 -12.75
N ASN A 106 11.70 23.52 -12.60
CA ASN A 106 13.13 23.34 -12.87
C ASN A 106 13.42 22.97 -14.34
N SER A 107 12.44 23.10 -15.24
CA SER A 107 12.57 22.77 -16.68
C SER A 107 13.01 21.34 -16.98
N ILE A 108 12.80 20.40 -16.05
CA ILE A 108 13.09 18.96 -16.22
C ILE A 108 11.98 18.29 -17.02
N ILE A 109 10.73 18.73 -16.84
CA ILE A 109 9.55 18.26 -17.56
C ILE A 109 8.85 19.49 -18.13
N SER A 110 8.47 19.45 -19.41
CA SER A 110 7.61 20.48 -20.02
C SER A 110 6.15 20.21 -19.60
N PRO A 111 5.35 21.27 -19.28
CA PRO A 111 3.94 21.12 -18.90
C PRO A 111 3.12 20.28 -19.89
N GLU A 112 3.38 20.43 -21.18
CA GLU A 112 2.66 19.74 -22.26
C GLU A 112 2.97 18.24 -22.30
N LYS A 113 4.03 17.78 -21.61
CA LYS A 113 4.41 16.37 -21.50
C LYS A 113 3.87 15.70 -20.24
N VAL A 114 3.11 16.44 -19.41
CA VAL A 114 2.47 15.86 -18.24
C VAL A 114 1.23 15.09 -18.69
N ASP A 115 1.30 13.78 -18.62
CA ASP A 115 0.28 12.82 -18.99
C ASP A 115 0.00 11.81 -17.86
N GLU A 116 -0.87 10.85 -18.13
CA GLU A 116 -1.20 9.79 -17.16
C GLU A 116 0.04 9.00 -16.71
N SER A 117 0.94 8.68 -17.63
CA SER A 117 2.17 7.93 -17.33
C SER A 117 3.10 8.74 -16.44
N THR A 118 3.15 10.04 -16.63
CA THR A 118 3.89 10.98 -15.77
C THR A 118 3.33 10.94 -14.35
N ILE A 119 2.01 11.00 -14.18
CA ILE A 119 1.39 10.93 -12.85
C ILE A 119 1.70 9.58 -12.20
N ILE A 120 1.42 8.47 -12.88
CA ILE A 120 1.65 7.11 -12.36
C ILE A 120 3.10 6.94 -11.89
N SER A 121 4.08 7.41 -12.66
CA SER A 121 5.51 7.28 -12.31
C SER A 121 5.91 8.01 -11.03
N HIS A 122 5.09 8.96 -10.55
CA HIS A 122 5.32 9.73 -9.33
C HIS A 122 4.46 9.27 -8.13
N LEU A 123 3.55 8.32 -8.35
CA LEU A 123 2.77 7.73 -7.25
C LEU A 123 3.64 6.77 -6.40
N TYR A 124 3.29 6.57 -5.14
CA TYR A 124 3.84 5.49 -4.32
C TYR A 124 3.56 4.12 -4.93
N THR A 125 2.43 4.02 -5.61
CA THR A 125 1.89 2.82 -6.26
C THR A 125 2.43 2.57 -7.67
N ARG A 126 3.41 3.35 -8.15
CA ARG A 126 3.96 3.29 -9.53
C ARG A 126 4.38 1.90 -10.02
N ASN A 127 4.65 0.98 -9.11
CA ASN A 127 5.07 -0.39 -9.43
C ASN A 127 3.92 -1.41 -9.28
N LEU A 128 2.70 -0.96 -9.01
CA LEU A 128 1.53 -1.81 -8.95
C LEU A 128 0.81 -1.81 -10.30
N PRO A 129 0.26 -2.95 -10.74
CA PRO A 129 -0.65 -2.98 -11.88
C PRO A 129 -1.99 -2.30 -11.52
N PRO A 130 -2.84 -2.00 -12.52
CA PRO A 130 -4.24 -1.68 -12.28
C PRO A 130 -4.90 -2.74 -11.40
N VAL A 131 -5.85 -2.33 -10.58
CA VAL A 131 -6.57 -3.23 -9.67
C VAL A 131 -7.75 -3.85 -10.40
N ASP A 132 -7.81 -5.18 -10.45
CA ASP A 132 -8.95 -5.90 -11.03
C ASP A 132 -10.14 -5.95 -10.07
N LEU A 133 -9.88 -6.15 -8.77
CA LEU A 133 -10.91 -6.34 -7.75
C LEU A 133 -10.53 -5.67 -6.44
N LEU A 134 -11.41 -4.81 -5.93
CA LEU A 134 -11.35 -4.26 -4.58
C LEU A 134 -12.36 -4.97 -3.70
N ILE A 135 -11.90 -5.51 -2.57
CA ILE A 135 -12.75 -6.16 -1.58
C ILE A 135 -12.80 -5.29 -0.32
N ARG A 136 -14.00 -4.95 0.12
CA ARG A 136 -14.23 -4.30 1.40
C ARG A 136 -15.11 -5.18 2.29
N THR A 137 -14.58 -5.54 3.43
CA THR A 137 -15.25 -6.35 4.46
C THR A 137 -15.88 -5.46 5.53
N SER A 138 -16.56 -6.08 6.51
CA SER A 138 -17.12 -5.45 7.71
C SER A 138 -18.35 -4.56 7.47
N GLY A 139 -19.07 -4.74 6.36
CA GLY A 139 -20.32 -4.05 6.08
C GLY A 139 -20.20 -2.58 5.68
N GLU A 140 -18.99 -2.12 5.42
CA GLU A 140 -18.72 -0.76 4.96
C GLU A 140 -18.71 -0.70 3.43
N GLU A 141 -19.48 0.22 2.84
CA GLU A 141 -19.67 0.37 1.40
C GLU A 141 -19.00 1.64 0.86
N ARG A 142 -17.77 1.90 1.30
CA ARG A 142 -16.93 3.04 0.88
C ARG A 142 -15.49 2.62 0.65
N ILE A 143 -14.77 3.35 -0.18
CA ILE A 143 -13.37 3.06 -0.57
C ILE A 143 -12.37 3.55 0.49
N SER A 144 -12.74 4.57 1.25
CA SER A 144 -11.92 5.16 2.33
C SER A 144 -10.51 5.57 1.90
N ASN A 145 -10.42 6.34 0.82
CA ASN A 145 -9.14 6.91 0.35
C ASN A 145 -8.09 5.85 -0.03
N PHE A 146 -8.54 4.66 -0.50
CA PHE A 146 -7.65 3.56 -0.87
C PHE A 146 -7.51 3.42 -2.38
N LEU A 147 -6.27 3.50 -2.90
CA LEU A 147 -5.86 3.23 -4.29
C LEU A 147 -6.71 3.93 -5.37
N LEU A 148 -7.18 5.17 -5.13
CA LEU A 148 -8.16 5.86 -5.99
C LEU A 148 -7.77 5.86 -7.48
N TRP A 149 -6.49 6.04 -7.80
CA TRP A 149 -6.02 6.03 -9.18
C TRP A 149 -6.12 4.65 -9.83
N HIS A 150 -5.80 3.60 -9.08
CA HIS A 150 -5.72 2.23 -9.60
C HIS A 150 -7.06 1.49 -9.66
N ILE A 151 -8.07 1.97 -8.92
CA ILE A 151 -9.40 1.31 -8.86
C ILE A 151 -10.41 1.89 -9.84
N ALA A 152 -10.00 2.81 -10.72
CA ALA A 152 -10.91 3.50 -11.66
C ALA A 152 -11.77 2.54 -12.49
N TYR A 153 -11.25 1.35 -12.80
CA TYR A 153 -11.93 0.31 -13.55
C TYR A 153 -12.04 -1.02 -12.78
N ALA A 154 -11.77 -1.00 -11.46
CA ALA A 154 -11.84 -2.20 -10.64
C ALA A 154 -13.28 -2.62 -10.37
N GLU A 155 -13.53 -3.92 -10.31
CA GLU A 155 -14.75 -4.44 -9.71
C GLU A 155 -14.74 -4.21 -8.21
N LEU A 156 -15.90 -3.83 -7.63
CA LEU A 156 -16.04 -3.55 -6.22
C LEU A 156 -16.88 -4.63 -5.55
N TYR A 157 -16.34 -5.27 -4.54
CA TYR A 157 -17.02 -6.27 -3.75
C TYR A 157 -17.13 -5.85 -2.28
N PHE A 158 -18.34 -5.61 -1.81
CA PHE A 158 -18.66 -5.26 -0.43
C PHE A 158 -19.30 -6.43 0.28
N THR A 159 -18.87 -6.73 1.51
CA THR A 159 -19.46 -7.82 2.30
C THR A 159 -19.55 -7.45 3.78
N LYS A 160 -20.62 -7.95 4.44
CA LYS A 160 -20.80 -7.80 5.89
C LYS A 160 -19.85 -8.68 6.71
N THR A 161 -19.25 -9.69 6.07
CA THR A 161 -18.30 -10.59 6.74
C THR A 161 -17.14 -9.80 7.30
N LEU A 162 -16.77 -10.04 8.56
CA LEU A 162 -15.60 -9.44 9.17
C LEU A 162 -14.31 -10.01 8.57
N TRP A 163 -13.23 -9.20 8.53
CA TRP A 163 -11.96 -9.64 7.94
C TRP A 163 -11.44 -10.99 8.48
N PRO A 164 -11.46 -11.28 9.80
CA PRO A 164 -11.00 -12.58 10.31
C PRO A 164 -11.84 -13.77 9.84
N ASP A 165 -13.12 -13.54 9.49
CA ASP A 165 -14.07 -14.56 9.08
C ASP A 165 -14.20 -14.65 7.56
N PHE A 166 -13.54 -13.76 6.82
CA PHE A 166 -13.52 -13.77 5.35
C PHE A 166 -12.61 -14.91 4.85
N LYS A 167 -13.23 -16.08 4.74
CA LYS A 167 -12.61 -17.34 4.31
C LYS A 167 -13.23 -17.77 2.97
N LYS A 168 -12.75 -18.88 2.44
CA LYS A 168 -13.29 -19.51 1.24
C LYS A 168 -14.75 -19.87 1.41
#